data_393d29ffc3b11e4b474f89b8ed84623b
#
_entry.id   393d29ffc3b11e4b474f89b8ed84623b
#
_cell.length_a   1.000
_cell.length_b   1.000
_cell.length_c   1.000
_cell.angle_alpha   90.00
_cell.angle_beta   90.00
_cell.angle_gamma   90.00
#
_symmetry.space_group_name_H-M   'P 1'
#
loop_
_entity.id
_entity.type
_entity.pdbx_description
1 polymer ?
#
loop_
_entity_poly.entity_id
_entity_poly.type
_entity_poly.pdbx_seq_one_letter_code
_entity_poly.pdbx_strand_id
1 'polypeptide(L)'
;MTEKRTGGGQRRIAWVLLLASAAAVVVTGLFGTVLVLSQLGGGPGAWTPSFWLRLVAAAALTIVSLMLRSLRWIFLLRRAHVRIPIRDAYIGYFAGLSLLLTPFLLGEIALRALVHRARGRVPAATVVVVNLWERLLDLAALGVITGLTAVVLGRLHIWSAALLVLALLTAVPAVLRAGRIAAEWLARPAAHLFDKSLAPDTGRLSDGRTWLAGMVVSLAAWVLPGLGFWIVAAGWGRPISLVTAEYAYAASSSLGGLVLAPGGVLVAGASLLNELQAAGLGGTAAALSVFGIRLATVGVATALGGVFLLVHLRTPASATAEHFDEIADAYDVQIPESRRDALLGTKTRLMRDVIERHLSGGRRGLDAGCGQGWYVRRMRELGFDVDGIDASAGQVALAARHIGTNGRVRVGSVLNVPEPPASYDFVYTINVLHHLASVDEQRRAFAELLRVLRPGGLLFVHEINTRNVLFRFYMGYVFPSLNCIDEGVERWLLPQQMAMYTDAPLVDLRYFTFLPDFLPQPLVRLLAPLERLLESSPFAPYSAHYMTVLRKL
;
A
#
# COMPACT_ATOMS: atom_id res chain seq x y z
N MET A 1 35.05 12.52 0.25
CA MET A 1 34.76 13.84 -0.39
C MET A 1 33.89 13.75 -1.65
N THR A 2 33.34 12.61 -2.01
CA THR A 2 32.58 12.36 -3.27
C THR A 2 31.06 12.34 -3.11
N GLU A 3 30.50 12.30 -1.89
CA GLU A 3 29.03 12.22 -1.66
C GLU A 3 28.28 13.56 -1.75
N LYS A 4 28.97 14.69 -1.57
CA LYS A 4 28.30 16.02 -1.60
C LYS A 4 27.97 16.55 -3.02
N ARG A 5 28.51 15.96 -4.09
CA ARG A 5 28.27 16.44 -5.47
C ARG A 5 26.99 15.89 -6.13
N THR A 6 26.45 14.76 -5.68
CA THR A 6 25.26 14.14 -6.27
C THR A 6 23.93 14.80 -5.81
N GLY A 7 23.88 15.36 -4.61
CA GLY A 7 22.67 16.01 -4.08
C GLY A 7 22.28 17.32 -4.77
N GLY A 8 23.24 18.07 -5.31
CA GLY A 8 22.98 19.35 -5.99
C GLY A 8 22.31 19.19 -7.37
N GLY A 9 22.70 18.15 -8.11
CA GLY A 9 22.11 17.85 -9.42
C GLY A 9 20.67 17.37 -9.34
N GLN A 10 20.39 16.45 -8.41
CA GLN A 10 19.03 15.94 -8.18
C GLN A 10 18.07 17.04 -7.72
N ARG A 11 18.50 17.94 -6.83
CA ARG A 11 17.69 19.09 -6.41
C ARG A 11 17.38 20.03 -7.58
N ARG A 12 18.33 20.32 -8.46
CA ARG A 12 18.11 21.17 -9.66
C ARG A 12 17.11 20.53 -10.60
N ILE A 13 17.24 19.25 -10.91
CA ILE A 13 16.30 18.50 -11.76
C ILE A 13 14.90 18.55 -11.15
N ALA A 14 14.77 18.29 -9.85
CA ALA A 14 13.47 18.31 -9.16
C ALA A 14 12.82 19.72 -9.20
N TRP A 15 13.58 20.81 -9.03
CA TRP A 15 13.05 22.18 -9.19
C TRP A 15 12.63 22.47 -10.63
N VAL A 16 13.37 22.03 -11.63
CA VAL A 16 13.00 22.18 -13.05
C VAL A 16 11.70 21.43 -13.33
N LEU A 17 11.55 20.19 -12.83
CA LEU A 17 10.33 19.40 -12.98
C LEU A 17 9.13 20.04 -12.26
N LEU A 18 9.35 20.64 -11.09
CA LEU A 18 8.30 21.32 -10.32
C LEU A 18 7.85 22.60 -11.03
N LEU A 19 8.77 23.36 -11.60
CA LEU A 19 8.46 24.54 -12.41
C LEU A 19 7.75 24.16 -13.71
N ALA A 20 8.17 23.08 -14.38
CA ALA A 20 7.51 22.56 -15.57
C ALA A 20 6.07 22.08 -15.25
N SER A 21 5.88 21.43 -14.10
CA SER A 21 4.54 21.03 -13.64
C SER A 21 3.64 22.23 -13.36
N ALA A 22 4.17 23.23 -12.64
CA ALA A 22 3.44 24.46 -12.35
C ALA A 22 3.09 25.21 -13.64
N ALA A 23 4.02 25.32 -14.59
CA ALA A 23 3.76 25.91 -15.89
C ALA A 23 2.70 25.15 -16.69
N ALA A 24 2.72 23.80 -16.68
CA ALA A 24 1.71 22.99 -17.33
C ALA A 24 0.30 23.18 -16.72
N VAL A 25 0.21 23.28 -15.39
CA VAL A 25 -1.06 23.58 -14.68
C VAL A 25 -1.57 24.95 -15.05
N VAL A 26 -0.68 25.97 -15.05
CA VAL A 26 -1.05 27.36 -15.42
C VAL A 26 -1.52 27.42 -16.87
N VAL A 27 -0.78 26.83 -17.81
CA VAL A 27 -1.15 26.81 -19.24
C VAL A 27 -2.48 26.10 -19.45
N THR A 28 -2.69 24.94 -18.81
CA THR A 28 -3.96 24.20 -18.93
C THR A 28 -5.12 24.95 -18.27
N GLY A 29 -4.87 25.59 -17.11
CA GLY A 29 -5.84 26.44 -16.44
C GLY A 29 -6.19 27.67 -17.27
N LEU A 30 -5.20 28.37 -17.83
CA LEU A 30 -5.42 29.52 -18.72
C LEU A 30 -6.19 29.11 -19.99
N PHE A 31 -5.80 28.00 -20.63
CA PHE A 31 -6.51 27.50 -21.81
C PHE A 31 -7.96 27.14 -21.47
N GLY A 32 -8.19 26.42 -20.38
CA GLY A 32 -9.54 26.12 -19.90
C GLY A 32 -10.34 27.38 -19.57
N THR A 33 -9.71 28.37 -18.95
CA THR A 33 -10.31 29.67 -18.64
C THR A 33 -10.67 30.44 -19.93
N VAL A 34 -9.76 30.49 -20.91
CA VAL A 34 -10.00 31.12 -22.23
C VAL A 34 -11.14 30.41 -22.96
N LEU A 35 -11.17 29.08 -22.95
CA LEU A 35 -12.25 28.30 -23.55
C LEU A 35 -13.61 28.61 -22.88
N VAL A 36 -13.62 28.64 -21.56
CA VAL A 36 -14.83 29.00 -20.77
C VAL A 36 -15.25 30.44 -21.02
N LEU A 37 -14.31 31.39 -21.02
CA LEU A 37 -14.60 32.82 -21.28
C LEU A 37 -15.08 33.05 -22.71
N SER A 38 -14.55 32.32 -23.71
CA SER A 38 -15.00 32.40 -25.11
C SER A 38 -16.44 31.89 -25.29
N GLN A 39 -16.91 31.01 -24.43
CA GLN A 39 -18.27 30.46 -24.42
C GLN A 39 -19.23 31.27 -23.50
N LEU A 40 -18.66 32.04 -22.55
CA LEU A 40 -19.41 32.89 -21.62
C LEU A 40 -19.71 34.23 -22.32
N GLY A 41 -20.72 34.30 -23.15
CA GLY A 41 -21.26 35.54 -23.62
C GLY A 41 -21.85 36.42 -22.49
N GLY A 42 -21.04 36.72 -21.49
CA GLY A 42 -21.24 37.69 -20.42
C GLY A 42 -22.30 37.32 -19.34
N GLY A 43 -21.83 37.03 -18.13
CA GLY A 43 -22.64 37.10 -16.92
C GLY A 43 -21.99 36.46 -15.69
N PRO A 44 -21.81 37.21 -14.58
CA PRO A 44 -21.25 36.69 -13.32
C PRO A 44 -22.15 35.68 -12.59
N GLY A 45 -23.37 35.40 -13.09
CA GLY A 45 -24.35 34.51 -12.44
C GLY A 45 -24.06 33.01 -12.49
N ALA A 46 -23.00 32.55 -13.20
CA ALA A 46 -22.69 31.14 -13.35
C ALA A 46 -21.89 30.54 -12.15
N TRP A 47 -21.24 31.38 -11.35
CA TRP A 47 -20.37 30.96 -10.25
C TRP A 47 -21.10 30.96 -8.91
N THR A 48 -22.14 30.13 -8.81
CA THR A 48 -22.95 30.03 -7.59
C THR A 48 -22.25 29.26 -6.47
N PRO A 49 -22.56 29.49 -5.19
CA PRO A 49 -22.08 28.68 -4.09
C PRO A 49 -22.37 27.18 -4.28
N SER A 50 -23.49 26.85 -4.92
CA SER A 50 -23.84 25.44 -5.23
C SER A 50 -22.89 24.80 -6.24
N PHE A 51 -22.36 25.55 -7.21
CA PHE A 51 -21.34 25.05 -8.14
C PHE A 51 -20.05 24.66 -7.40
N TRP A 52 -19.57 25.54 -6.50
CA TRP A 52 -18.37 25.27 -5.72
C TRP A 52 -18.52 24.06 -4.78
N LEU A 53 -19.69 23.90 -4.13
CA LEU A 53 -19.97 22.74 -3.30
C LEU A 53 -19.92 21.43 -4.11
N ARG A 54 -20.47 21.42 -5.32
CA ARG A 54 -20.41 20.27 -6.24
C ARG A 54 -19.00 19.98 -6.71
N LEU A 55 -18.23 21.02 -6.96
CA LEU A 55 -16.82 20.89 -7.31
C LEU A 55 -16.02 20.24 -6.18
N VAL A 56 -16.24 20.65 -4.93
CA VAL A 56 -15.63 20.04 -3.75
C VAL A 56 -16.04 18.57 -3.62
N ALA A 57 -17.31 18.24 -3.83
CA ALA A 57 -17.77 16.85 -3.82
C ALA A 57 -17.08 15.99 -4.91
N ALA A 58 -16.97 16.52 -6.14
CA ALA A 58 -16.26 15.85 -7.23
C ALA A 58 -14.76 15.69 -6.94
N ALA A 59 -14.13 16.70 -6.32
CA ALA A 59 -12.73 16.62 -5.88
C ALA A 59 -12.54 15.56 -4.79
N ALA A 60 -13.45 15.44 -3.83
CA ALA A 60 -13.42 14.40 -2.82
C ALA A 60 -13.51 12.99 -3.44
N LEU A 61 -14.41 12.78 -4.39
CA LEU A 61 -14.51 11.52 -5.13
C LEU A 61 -13.23 11.23 -5.93
N THR A 62 -12.60 12.25 -6.50
CA THR A 62 -11.30 12.11 -7.17
C THR A 62 -10.20 11.69 -6.20
N ILE A 63 -10.15 12.26 -4.99
CA ILE A 63 -9.17 11.85 -3.97
C ILE A 63 -9.38 10.37 -3.61
N VAL A 64 -10.62 9.92 -3.41
CA VAL A 64 -10.91 8.51 -3.17
C VAL A 64 -10.46 7.63 -4.34
N SER A 65 -10.74 8.05 -5.59
CA SER A 65 -10.24 7.37 -6.80
C SER A 65 -8.72 7.25 -6.82
N LEU A 66 -8.00 8.33 -6.52
CA LEU A 66 -6.54 8.33 -6.47
C LEU A 66 -6.00 7.43 -5.36
N MET A 67 -6.66 7.35 -4.21
CA MET A 67 -6.32 6.40 -3.15
C MET A 67 -6.48 4.95 -3.62
N LEU A 68 -7.59 4.60 -4.26
CA LEU A 68 -7.80 3.26 -4.83
C LEU A 68 -6.71 2.91 -5.86
N ARG A 69 -6.36 3.85 -6.74
CA ARG A 69 -5.28 3.66 -7.74
C ARG A 69 -3.92 3.50 -7.08
N SER A 70 -3.61 4.24 -6.02
CA SER A 70 -2.35 4.09 -5.28
C SER A 70 -2.25 2.74 -4.57
N LEU A 71 -3.34 2.23 -4.00
CA LEU A 71 -3.40 0.86 -3.46
C LEU A 71 -3.17 -0.20 -4.54
N ARG A 72 -3.78 -0.02 -5.73
CA ARG A 72 -3.55 -0.89 -6.89
C ARG A 72 -2.08 -0.84 -7.33
N TRP A 73 -1.47 0.35 -7.36
CA TRP A 73 -0.05 0.53 -7.68
C TRP A 73 0.85 -0.29 -6.75
N ILE A 74 0.64 -0.18 -5.44
CA ILE A 74 1.39 -0.94 -4.43
C ILE A 74 1.17 -2.45 -4.61
N PHE A 75 -0.08 -2.87 -4.86
CA PHE A 75 -0.39 -4.26 -5.15
C PHE A 75 0.37 -4.77 -6.38
N LEU A 76 0.40 -4.02 -7.48
CA LEU A 76 1.11 -4.40 -8.70
C LEU A 76 2.64 -4.44 -8.50
N LEU A 77 3.23 -3.50 -7.76
CA LEU A 77 4.65 -3.55 -7.36
C LEU A 77 4.97 -4.85 -6.62
N ARG A 78 4.14 -5.24 -5.65
CA ARG A 78 4.31 -6.50 -4.91
C ARG A 78 4.16 -7.74 -5.79
N ARG A 79 3.30 -7.68 -6.80
CA ARG A 79 3.18 -8.75 -7.82
C ARG A 79 4.39 -8.81 -8.75
N ALA A 80 5.11 -7.71 -8.93
CA ALA A 80 6.40 -7.63 -9.60
C ALA A 80 7.60 -7.88 -8.64
N HIS A 81 7.36 -8.55 -7.49
CA HIS A 81 8.36 -8.88 -6.47
C HIS A 81 9.12 -7.67 -5.88
N VAL A 82 8.58 -6.46 -6.03
CA VAL A 82 9.10 -5.25 -5.42
C VAL A 82 8.47 -5.04 -4.05
N ARG A 83 9.30 -4.91 -3.02
CA ARG A 83 8.90 -4.51 -1.67
C ARG A 83 9.57 -3.19 -1.34
N ILE A 84 8.77 -2.21 -1.10
CA ILE A 84 9.17 -0.85 -0.75
C ILE A 84 8.29 -0.38 0.41
N PRO A 85 8.83 0.36 1.39
CA PRO A 85 8.02 0.94 2.45
C PRO A 85 6.80 1.68 1.90
N ILE A 86 5.65 1.48 2.52
CA ILE A 86 4.36 1.99 2.03
C ILE A 86 4.41 3.52 1.87
N ARG A 87 5.01 4.22 2.83
CA ARG A 87 5.21 5.68 2.76
C ARG A 87 5.94 6.09 1.49
N ASP A 88 7.03 5.38 1.17
CA ASP A 88 7.84 5.65 -0.01
C ASP A 88 7.12 5.28 -1.32
N ALA A 89 6.30 4.23 -1.29
CA ALA A 89 5.45 3.86 -2.41
C ALA A 89 4.39 4.93 -2.71
N TYR A 90 3.73 5.49 -1.69
CA TYR A 90 2.79 6.60 -1.85
C TYR A 90 3.49 7.85 -2.37
N ILE A 91 4.64 8.22 -1.77
CA ILE A 91 5.41 9.39 -2.23
C ILE A 91 5.76 9.24 -3.71
N GLY A 92 6.24 8.08 -4.14
CA GLY A 92 6.59 7.83 -5.54
C GLY A 92 5.39 7.84 -6.48
N TYR A 93 4.26 7.25 -6.06
CA TYR A 93 3.03 7.26 -6.85
C TYR A 93 2.50 8.67 -7.06
N PHE A 94 2.26 9.39 -5.96
CA PHE A 94 1.66 10.73 -6.02
C PHE A 94 2.60 11.75 -6.63
N ALA A 95 3.90 11.74 -6.31
CA ALA A 95 4.87 12.66 -6.92
C ALA A 95 4.84 12.58 -8.46
N GLY A 96 4.67 11.38 -9.03
CA GLY A 96 4.51 11.19 -10.47
C GLY A 96 3.36 11.98 -11.08
N LEU A 97 2.25 12.15 -10.35
CA LEU A 97 1.07 12.88 -10.83
C LEU A 97 1.33 14.37 -11.07
N SER A 98 2.40 14.94 -10.49
CA SER A 98 2.79 16.33 -10.76
C SER A 98 3.10 16.58 -12.25
N LEU A 99 3.50 15.54 -12.98
CA LEU A 99 3.80 15.57 -14.41
C LEU A 99 2.74 14.86 -15.27
N LEU A 100 1.51 14.71 -14.77
CA LEU A 100 0.41 14.04 -15.47
C LEU A 100 0.08 14.67 -16.83
N LEU A 101 0.31 15.98 -17.00
CA LEU A 101 0.02 16.73 -18.22
C LEU A 101 1.11 16.66 -19.28
N THR A 102 2.19 15.93 -19.05
CA THR A 102 3.25 15.76 -20.06
C THR A 102 2.79 14.88 -21.21
N PRO A 103 3.31 15.13 -22.43
CA PRO A 103 3.00 14.28 -23.57
C PRO A 103 3.31 12.81 -23.30
N PHE A 104 2.42 11.92 -23.76
CA PHE A 104 2.55 10.47 -23.64
C PHE A 104 2.69 9.97 -22.18
N LEU A 105 2.35 10.79 -21.20
CA LEU A 105 2.57 10.50 -19.76
C LEU A 105 4.04 10.19 -19.41
N LEU A 106 4.97 10.54 -20.28
CA LEU A 106 6.40 10.25 -20.09
C LEU A 106 6.96 10.90 -18.83
N GLY A 107 6.51 12.11 -18.51
CA GLY A 107 6.94 12.77 -17.28
C GLY A 107 6.45 12.06 -16.02
N GLU A 108 5.21 11.59 -15.99
CA GLU A 108 4.67 10.79 -14.89
C GLU A 108 5.49 9.52 -14.68
N ILE A 109 5.71 8.76 -15.76
CA ILE A 109 6.48 7.50 -15.72
C ILE A 109 7.92 7.76 -15.27
N ALA A 110 8.58 8.76 -15.87
CA ALA A 110 9.97 9.11 -15.54
C ALA A 110 10.12 9.55 -14.09
N LEU A 111 9.23 10.40 -13.60
CA LEU A 111 9.29 10.89 -12.23
C LEU A 111 8.98 9.79 -11.21
N ARG A 112 8.00 8.93 -11.48
CA ARG A 112 7.76 7.73 -10.66
C ARG A 112 9.01 6.85 -10.61
N ALA A 113 9.64 6.58 -11.74
CA ALA A 113 10.86 5.77 -11.79
C ALA A 113 12.00 6.42 -10.98
N LEU A 114 12.22 7.72 -11.13
CA LEU A 114 13.25 8.44 -10.38
C LEU A 114 13.01 8.41 -8.87
N VAL A 115 11.78 8.69 -8.42
CA VAL A 115 11.45 8.74 -7.00
C VAL A 115 11.51 7.35 -6.36
N HIS A 116 10.95 6.32 -7.01
CA HIS A 116 11.02 4.95 -6.50
C HIS A 116 12.45 4.42 -6.46
N ARG A 117 13.28 4.78 -7.44
CA ARG A 117 14.70 4.45 -7.42
C ARG A 117 15.43 5.12 -6.26
N ALA A 118 15.17 6.42 -6.04
CA ALA A 118 15.83 7.19 -4.98
C ALA A 118 15.42 6.71 -3.58
N ARG A 119 14.17 6.27 -3.39
CA ARG A 119 13.61 5.93 -2.07
C ARG A 119 13.65 4.44 -1.76
N GLY A 120 13.51 3.58 -2.75
CA GLY A 120 13.40 2.11 -2.52
C GLY A 120 14.36 1.29 -3.37
N ARG A 121 15.30 1.93 -4.10
CA ARG A 121 16.22 1.26 -5.04
C ARG A 121 15.48 0.37 -6.06
N VAL A 122 14.25 0.72 -6.39
CA VAL A 122 13.43 -0.03 -7.34
C VAL A 122 13.99 0.15 -8.74
N PRO A 123 14.21 -0.92 -9.52
CA PRO A 123 14.67 -0.81 -10.90
C PRO A 123 13.72 0.02 -11.75
N ALA A 124 14.23 1.00 -12.50
CA ALA A 124 13.41 1.88 -13.33
C ALA A 124 12.57 1.10 -14.35
N ALA A 125 13.13 0.04 -14.94
CA ALA A 125 12.41 -0.84 -15.86
C ALA A 125 11.18 -1.48 -15.20
N THR A 126 11.28 -1.92 -13.95
CA THR A 126 10.13 -2.50 -13.22
C THR A 126 9.03 -1.46 -13.03
N VAL A 127 9.38 -0.21 -12.68
CA VAL A 127 8.41 0.88 -12.54
C VAL A 127 7.71 1.16 -13.87
N VAL A 128 8.45 1.16 -14.98
CA VAL A 128 7.87 1.34 -16.32
C VAL A 128 6.90 0.21 -16.67
N VAL A 129 7.28 -1.06 -16.47
CA VAL A 129 6.40 -2.21 -16.73
C VAL A 129 5.12 -2.13 -15.91
N VAL A 130 5.24 -1.86 -14.61
CA VAL A 130 4.07 -1.75 -13.72
C VAL A 130 3.18 -0.57 -14.14
N ASN A 131 3.75 0.56 -14.56
CA ASN A 131 2.98 1.70 -15.04
C ASN A 131 2.22 1.37 -16.33
N LEU A 132 2.87 0.71 -17.31
CA LEU A 132 2.20 0.27 -18.54
C LEU A 132 1.08 -0.73 -18.25
N TRP A 133 1.30 -1.63 -17.28
CA TRP A 133 0.26 -2.55 -16.81
C TRP A 133 -0.93 -1.84 -16.18
N GLU A 134 -0.65 -0.81 -15.38
CA GLU A 134 -1.67 0.06 -14.81
C GLU A 134 -2.51 0.74 -15.91
N ARG A 135 -1.87 1.24 -16.97
CA ARG A 135 -2.58 1.84 -18.12
C ARG A 135 -3.45 0.84 -18.87
N LEU A 136 -2.98 -0.40 -19.03
CA LEU A 136 -3.79 -1.47 -19.63
C LEU A 136 -5.07 -1.71 -18.83
N LEU A 137 -4.97 -1.81 -17.50
CA LEU A 137 -6.11 -1.98 -16.62
C LEU A 137 -7.07 -0.77 -16.66
N ASP A 138 -6.52 0.45 -16.72
CA ASP A 138 -7.32 1.68 -16.82
C ASP A 138 -8.11 1.73 -18.13
N LEU A 139 -7.46 1.44 -19.27
CA LEU A 139 -8.12 1.39 -20.58
C LEU A 139 -9.17 0.28 -20.65
N ALA A 140 -8.88 -0.89 -20.08
CA ALA A 140 -9.83 -1.98 -20.02
C ALA A 140 -11.06 -1.61 -19.17
N ALA A 141 -10.86 -1.00 -17.98
CA ALA A 141 -11.96 -0.54 -17.14
C ALA A 141 -12.84 0.51 -17.83
N LEU A 142 -12.21 1.51 -18.45
CA LEU A 142 -12.91 2.52 -19.24
C LEU A 142 -13.67 1.91 -20.42
N GLY A 143 -13.10 0.91 -21.10
CA GLY A 143 -13.75 0.18 -22.18
C GLY A 143 -14.99 -0.57 -21.71
N VAL A 144 -14.92 -1.23 -20.54
CA VAL A 144 -16.08 -1.90 -19.91
C VAL A 144 -17.16 -0.88 -19.56
N ILE A 145 -16.80 0.23 -18.87
CA ILE A 145 -17.77 1.26 -18.48
C ILE A 145 -18.43 1.86 -19.73
N THR A 146 -17.63 2.25 -20.73
CA THR A 146 -18.14 2.82 -21.99
C THR A 146 -19.08 1.85 -22.70
N GLY A 147 -18.68 0.59 -22.85
CA GLY A 147 -19.47 -0.41 -23.57
C GLY A 147 -20.78 -0.74 -22.85
N LEU A 148 -20.73 -1.01 -21.54
CA LEU A 148 -21.94 -1.32 -20.76
C LEU A 148 -22.93 -0.14 -20.71
N THR A 149 -22.42 1.08 -20.48
CA THR A 149 -23.29 2.26 -20.47
C THR A 149 -23.85 2.58 -21.87
N ALA A 150 -23.09 2.34 -22.94
CA ALA A 150 -23.58 2.45 -24.32
C ALA A 150 -24.73 1.46 -24.61
N VAL A 151 -24.63 0.21 -24.14
CA VAL A 151 -25.71 -0.79 -24.25
C VAL A 151 -26.96 -0.31 -23.53
N VAL A 152 -26.84 0.14 -22.27
CA VAL A 152 -27.98 0.62 -21.48
C VAL A 152 -28.67 1.82 -22.12
N LEU A 153 -27.90 2.71 -22.77
CA LEU A 153 -28.41 3.89 -23.47
C LEU A 153 -28.97 3.61 -24.88
N GLY A 154 -28.84 2.37 -25.38
CA GLY A 154 -29.17 2.04 -26.75
C GLY A 154 -28.30 2.74 -27.80
N ARG A 155 -27.07 3.15 -27.42
CA ARG A 155 -26.11 3.93 -28.23
C ARG A 155 -24.84 3.11 -28.54
N LEU A 156 -24.98 1.82 -28.79
CA LEU A 156 -23.83 0.95 -29.07
C LEU A 156 -23.30 1.20 -30.48
N HIS A 157 -22.29 2.06 -30.59
CA HIS A 157 -21.56 2.31 -31.83
C HIS A 157 -20.39 1.32 -32.00
N ILE A 158 -19.88 1.17 -33.23
CA ILE A 158 -18.75 0.27 -33.55
C ILE A 158 -17.56 0.52 -32.62
N TRP A 159 -17.20 1.77 -32.36
CA TRP A 159 -16.05 2.09 -31.53
C TRP A 159 -16.26 1.74 -30.03
N SER A 160 -17.46 1.94 -29.47
CA SER A 160 -17.76 1.56 -28.08
C SER A 160 -17.85 0.04 -27.91
N ALA A 161 -18.36 -0.66 -28.94
CA ALA A 161 -18.32 -2.11 -29.01
C ALA A 161 -16.89 -2.63 -29.11
N ALA A 162 -16.04 -2.01 -29.95
CA ALA A 162 -14.63 -2.36 -30.07
C ALA A 162 -13.87 -2.18 -28.74
N LEU A 163 -14.10 -1.08 -28.01
CA LEU A 163 -13.51 -0.87 -26.69
C LEU A 163 -13.93 -1.95 -25.70
N LEU A 164 -15.21 -2.33 -25.69
CA LEU A 164 -15.70 -3.40 -24.83
C LEU A 164 -15.06 -4.75 -25.17
N VAL A 165 -15.00 -5.10 -26.46
CA VAL A 165 -14.35 -6.34 -26.92
C VAL A 165 -12.87 -6.34 -26.55
N LEU A 166 -12.14 -5.25 -26.82
CA LEU A 166 -10.72 -5.13 -26.44
C LEU A 166 -10.53 -5.27 -24.92
N ALA A 167 -11.41 -4.65 -24.14
CA ALA A 167 -11.38 -4.79 -22.67
C ALA A 167 -11.58 -6.25 -22.23
N LEU A 168 -12.57 -6.94 -22.80
CA LEU A 168 -12.82 -8.36 -22.51
C LEU A 168 -11.66 -9.26 -22.97
N LEU A 169 -11.03 -8.94 -24.09
CA LEU A 169 -9.85 -9.68 -24.56
C LEU A 169 -8.68 -9.60 -23.58
N THR A 170 -8.57 -8.53 -22.79
CA THR A 170 -7.54 -8.45 -21.72
C THR A 170 -7.70 -9.52 -20.64
N ALA A 171 -8.87 -10.16 -20.50
CA ALA A 171 -9.05 -11.29 -19.59
C ALA A 171 -8.45 -12.61 -20.10
N VAL A 172 -8.12 -12.68 -21.42
CA VAL A 172 -7.58 -13.88 -22.05
C VAL A 172 -6.12 -14.07 -21.64
N PRO A 173 -5.71 -15.23 -21.05
CA PRO A 173 -4.36 -15.44 -20.55
C PRO A 173 -3.25 -15.23 -21.61
N ALA A 174 -3.53 -15.55 -22.88
CA ALA A 174 -2.57 -15.33 -23.96
C ALA A 174 -2.34 -13.84 -24.22
N VAL A 175 -3.41 -13.02 -24.19
CA VAL A 175 -3.34 -11.56 -24.34
C VAL A 175 -2.61 -10.93 -23.15
N LEU A 176 -2.86 -11.40 -21.93
CA LEU A 176 -2.15 -10.94 -20.73
C LEU A 176 -0.64 -11.21 -20.84
N ARG A 177 -0.25 -12.41 -21.27
CA ARG A 177 1.16 -12.77 -21.47
C ARG A 177 1.82 -11.91 -22.55
N ALA A 178 1.14 -11.74 -23.68
CA ALA A 178 1.63 -10.90 -24.79
C ALA A 178 1.79 -9.43 -24.33
N GLY A 179 0.80 -8.89 -23.61
CA GLY A 179 0.86 -7.53 -23.06
C GLY A 179 2.02 -7.34 -22.08
N ARG A 180 2.30 -8.35 -21.22
CA ARG A 180 3.46 -8.33 -20.32
C ARG A 180 4.78 -8.30 -21.10
N ILE A 181 4.94 -9.19 -22.09
CA ILE A 181 6.14 -9.25 -22.93
C ILE A 181 6.35 -7.91 -23.66
N ALA A 182 5.28 -7.32 -24.20
CA ALA A 182 5.34 -6.00 -24.84
C ALA A 182 5.77 -4.90 -23.85
N ALA A 183 5.21 -4.90 -22.64
CA ALA A 183 5.58 -3.94 -21.60
C ALA A 183 7.06 -4.07 -21.18
N GLU A 184 7.55 -5.31 -21.03
CA GLU A 184 8.96 -5.59 -20.73
C GLU A 184 9.87 -5.11 -21.88
N TRP A 185 9.46 -5.34 -23.13
CA TRP A 185 10.20 -4.86 -24.31
C TRP A 185 10.27 -3.33 -24.35
N LEU A 186 9.15 -2.64 -24.10
CA LEU A 186 9.08 -1.19 -24.03
C LEU A 186 9.88 -0.59 -22.85
N ALA A 187 10.09 -1.35 -21.78
CA ALA A 187 10.87 -0.92 -20.62
C ALA A 187 12.40 -1.08 -20.81
N ARG A 188 12.87 -1.81 -21.85
CA ARG A 188 14.31 -2.03 -22.10
C ARG A 188 15.15 -0.74 -22.15
N PRO A 189 14.72 0.34 -22.83
CA PRO A 189 15.49 1.59 -22.84
C PRO A 189 15.72 2.14 -21.43
N ALA A 190 14.72 2.08 -20.55
CA ALA A 190 14.87 2.52 -19.17
C ALA A 190 15.88 1.65 -18.39
N ALA A 191 15.91 0.33 -18.64
CA ALA A 191 16.91 -0.55 -18.05
C ALA A 191 18.33 -0.19 -18.52
N HIS A 192 18.53 0.08 -19.80
CA HIS A 192 19.85 0.47 -20.33
C HIS A 192 20.34 1.82 -19.83
N LEU A 193 19.44 2.78 -19.63
CA LEU A 193 19.78 4.13 -19.16
C LEU A 193 20.08 4.19 -17.67
N PHE A 194 19.38 3.39 -16.86
CA PHE A 194 19.40 3.54 -15.41
C PHE A 194 19.95 2.33 -14.64
N ASP A 195 19.72 1.11 -15.12
CA ASP A 195 20.05 -0.11 -14.39
C ASP A 195 20.51 -1.25 -15.32
N LYS A 196 21.81 -1.41 -15.49
CA LYS A 196 22.39 -2.41 -16.40
C LYS A 196 22.18 -3.90 -15.98
N SER A 197 21.60 -4.20 -14.81
CA SER A 197 21.79 -5.49 -14.18
C SER A 197 20.55 -6.36 -13.88
N LEU A 198 19.31 -5.89 -14.04
CA LEU A 198 18.16 -6.70 -13.59
C LEU A 198 16.98 -6.65 -14.57
N ALA A 199 16.73 -7.80 -15.21
CA ALA A 199 15.43 -8.04 -15.81
C ALA A 199 14.37 -8.10 -14.68
N PRO A 200 13.27 -7.32 -14.77
CA PRO A 200 12.23 -7.34 -13.75
C PRO A 200 11.52 -8.71 -13.74
N ASP A 201 11.37 -9.32 -12.57
CA ASP A 201 10.49 -10.49 -12.44
C ASP A 201 9.03 -10.02 -12.39
N THR A 202 8.40 -9.97 -13.54
CA THR A 202 7.02 -9.49 -13.72
C THR A 202 6.03 -10.60 -14.04
N GLY A 203 6.45 -11.87 -13.96
CA GLY A 203 5.64 -13.04 -14.35
C GLY A 203 4.25 -13.07 -13.74
N ARG A 204 4.12 -12.69 -12.46
CA ARG A 204 2.85 -12.69 -11.75
C ARG A 204 1.89 -11.54 -12.14
N LEU A 205 2.32 -10.54 -12.88
CA LEU A 205 1.42 -9.51 -13.40
C LEU A 205 0.40 -10.10 -14.38
N SER A 206 0.79 -11.09 -15.18
CA SER A 206 -0.10 -11.76 -16.14
C SER A 206 -0.97 -12.86 -15.54
N ASP A 207 -0.99 -13.07 -14.22
CA ASP A 207 -1.90 -14.00 -13.57
C ASP A 207 -3.34 -13.48 -13.62
N GLY A 208 -4.31 -14.36 -13.90
CA GLY A 208 -5.74 -14.02 -13.92
C GLY A 208 -6.25 -13.42 -12.60
N ARG A 209 -5.73 -13.88 -11.46
CA ARG A 209 -6.07 -13.30 -10.14
C ARG A 209 -5.58 -11.87 -9.99
N THR A 210 -4.38 -11.57 -10.50
CA THR A 210 -3.81 -10.22 -10.49
C THR A 210 -4.62 -9.29 -11.40
N TRP A 211 -4.97 -9.78 -12.60
CA TRP A 211 -5.83 -9.06 -13.52
C TRP A 211 -7.19 -8.76 -12.91
N LEU A 212 -7.89 -9.77 -12.35
CA LEU A 212 -9.21 -9.60 -11.76
C LEU A 212 -9.19 -8.57 -10.60
N ALA A 213 -8.25 -8.70 -9.67
CA ALA A 213 -8.12 -7.76 -8.55
C ALA A 213 -7.82 -6.33 -9.06
N GLY A 214 -6.92 -6.20 -10.04
CA GLY A 214 -6.61 -4.92 -10.68
C GLY A 214 -7.81 -4.31 -11.39
N MET A 215 -8.60 -5.15 -12.11
CA MET A 215 -9.81 -4.73 -12.82
C MET A 215 -10.91 -4.21 -11.88
N VAL A 216 -11.19 -4.95 -10.80
CA VAL A 216 -12.19 -4.53 -9.80
C VAL A 216 -11.84 -3.16 -9.22
N VAL A 217 -10.58 -2.96 -8.83
CA VAL A 217 -10.11 -1.66 -8.30
C VAL A 217 -10.15 -0.58 -9.39
N SER A 218 -9.80 -0.90 -10.63
CA SER A 218 -9.84 0.06 -11.75
C SER A 218 -11.26 0.51 -12.07
N LEU A 219 -12.22 -0.43 -12.11
CA LEU A 219 -13.63 -0.10 -12.32
C LEU A 219 -14.14 0.83 -11.22
N ALA A 220 -13.92 0.48 -9.96
CA ALA A 220 -14.30 1.34 -8.83
C ALA A 220 -13.65 2.73 -8.93
N ALA A 221 -12.35 2.78 -9.26
CA ALA A 221 -11.61 4.03 -9.37
C ALA A 221 -12.08 4.92 -10.52
N TRP A 222 -12.55 4.35 -11.64
CA TRP A 222 -13.01 5.13 -12.80
C TRP A 222 -14.50 5.54 -12.72
N VAL A 223 -15.34 4.79 -12.00
CA VAL A 223 -16.73 5.20 -11.73
C VAL A 223 -16.77 6.43 -10.83
N LEU A 224 -15.88 6.59 -9.86
CA LEU A 224 -15.91 7.74 -8.95
C LEU A 224 -15.77 9.11 -9.63
N PRO A 225 -14.84 9.35 -10.57
CA PRO A 225 -14.80 10.60 -11.33
C PRO A 225 -16.01 10.79 -12.25
N GLY A 226 -16.59 9.71 -12.82
CA GLY A 226 -17.83 9.77 -13.58
C GLY A 226 -19.01 10.21 -12.73
N LEU A 227 -19.14 9.69 -11.49
CA LEU A 227 -20.10 10.17 -10.50
C LEU A 227 -19.86 11.65 -10.14
N GLY A 228 -18.58 12.05 -9.96
CA GLY A 228 -18.21 13.46 -9.76
C GLY A 228 -18.64 14.34 -10.91
N PHE A 229 -18.48 13.86 -12.14
CA PHE A 229 -18.94 14.56 -13.34
C PHE A 229 -20.47 14.72 -13.36
N TRP A 230 -21.21 13.66 -13.02
CA TRP A 230 -22.67 13.73 -12.87
C TRP A 230 -23.10 14.79 -11.85
N ILE A 231 -22.46 14.85 -10.67
CA ILE A 231 -22.76 15.85 -9.63
C ILE A 231 -22.56 17.27 -10.16
N VAL A 232 -21.49 17.53 -10.92
CA VAL A 232 -21.22 18.86 -11.49
C VAL A 232 -22.22 19.19 -12.60
N ALA A 233 -22.51 18.25 -13.50
CA ALA A 233 -23.37 18.46 -14.65
C ALA A 233 -24.87 18.56 -14.29
N ALA A 234 -25.34 17.83 -13.28
CA ALA A 234 -26.74 17.86 -12.82
C ALA A 234 -27.16 19.21 -12.22
N GLY A 235 -26.24 20.15 -12.03
CA GLY A 235 -26.47 21.46 -11.43
C GLY A 235 -27.13 22.50 -12.29
N TRP A 236 -27.36 22.24 -13.55
CA TRP A 236 -27.70 23.27 -14.53
C TRP A 236 -29.16 23.25 -15.00
N GLY A 237 -30.07 22.77 -14.15
CA GLY A 237 -31.52 22.85 -14.42
C GLY A 237 -32.08 21.84 -15.42
N ARG A 238 -31.23 21.06 -16.10
CA ARG A 238 -31.62 19.89 -16.89
C ARG A 238 -31.04 18.63 -16.28
N PRO A 239 -31.86 17.64 -15.90
CA PRO A 239 -31.38 16.40 -15.31
C PRO A 239 -30.68 15.56 -16.38
N ILE A 240 -29.38 15.30 -16.19
CA ILE A 240 -28.65 14.28 -16.92
C ILE A 240 -28.69 13.01 -16.09
N SER A 241 -29.00 11.86 -16.73
CA SER A 241 -28.93 10.57 -16.03
C SER A 241 -27.50 10.22 -15.65
N LEU A 242 -27.33 9.51 -14.53
CA LEU A 242 -26.01 9.02 -14.11
C LEU A 242 -25.36 8.16 -15.21
N VAL A 243 -26.12 7.31 -15.88
CA VAL A 243 -25.61 6.45 -16.98
C VAL A 243 -25.09 7.29 -18.14
N THR A 244 -25.78 8.40 -18.51
CA THR A 244 -25.31 9.32 -19.55
C THR A 244 -24.00 10.01 -19.13
N ALA A 245 -23.88 10.43 -17.88
CA ALA A 245 -22.67 11.06 -17.38
C ALA A 245 -21.49 10.08 -17.33
N GLU A 246 -21.70 8.85 -16.86
CA GLU A 246 -20.69 7.79 -16.85
C GLU A 246 -20.23 7.44 -18.28
N TYR A 247 -21.15 7.29 -19.23
CA TYR A 247 -20.83 7.09 -20.62
C TYR A 247 -19.96 8.23 -21.17
N ALA A 248 -20.43 9.48 -21.03
CA ALA A 248 -19.70 10.64 -21.53
C ALA A 248 -18.29 10.74 -20.96
N TYR A 249 -18.16 10.53 -19.63
CA TYR A 249 -16.88 10.62 -18.95
C TYR A 249 -15.93 9.48 -19.37
N ALA A 250 -16.40 8.23 -19.37
CA ALA A 250 -15.57 7.07 -19.71
C ALA A 250 -15.17 7.07 -21.20
N ALA A 251 -16.11 7.36 -22.10
CA ALA A 251 -15.88 7.45 -23.53
C ALA A 251 -14.85 8.52 -23.87
N SER A 252 -15.04 9.72 -23.31
CA SER A 252 -14.10 10.84 -23.52
C SER A 252 -12.73 10.58 -22.93
N SER A 253 -12.66 9.91 -21.77
CA SER A 253 -11.39 9.53 -21.14
C SER A 253 -10.66 8.44 -21.94
N SER A 254 -11.40 7.49 -22.52
CA SER A 254 -10.85 6.47 -23.46
C SER A 254 -10.23 7.12 -24.68
N LEU A 255 -10.93 8.04 -25.32
CA LEU A 255 -10.41 8.79 -26.49
C LEU A 255 -9.18 9.61 -26.11
N GLY A 256 -9.20 10.33 -25.00
CA GLY A 256 -8.03 11.08 -24.51
C GLY A 256 -6.81 10.20 -24.23
N GLY A 257 -7.03 9.00 -23.69
CA GLY A 257 -5.97 8.02 -23.45
C GLY A 257 -5.37 7.40 -24.73
N LEU A 258 -6.18 7.19 -25.76
CA LEU A 258 -5.76 6.61 -27.05
C LEU A 258 -5.02 7.60 -27.94
N VAL A 259 -5.39 8.89 -27.92
CA VAL A 259 -4.83 9.91 -28.84
C VAL A 259 -3.40 10.30 -28.45
N LEU A 260 -2.91 9.94 -27.24
CA LEU A 260 -1.55 10.21 -26.78
C LEU A 260 -1.11 11.69 -26.93
N ALA A 261 -2.04 12.59 -27.22
CA ALA A 261 -1.77 14.02 -27.38
C ALA A 261 -1.35 14.67 -26.07
N PRO A 262 -0.66 15.83 -26.07
CA PRO A 262 -0.29 16.55 -24.87
C PRO A 262 -1.50 16.70 -23.94
N GLY A 263 -1.46 15.91 -22.87
CA GLY A 263 -2.50 15.97 -21.85
C GLY A 263 -3.81 15.28 -22.17
N GLY A 264 -4.02 14.53 -23.26
CA GLY A 264 -5.33 13.86 -23.53
C GLY A 264 -6.57 14.71 -23.18
N VAL A 265 -6.30 15.76 -22.37
CA VAL A 265 -7.24 16.67 -21.74
C VAL A 265 -8.02 17.47 -22.77
N LEU A 266 -7.36 17.90 -23.85
CA LEU A 266 -8.02 18.68 -24.91
C LEU A 266 -9.03 17.82 -25.67
N VAL A 267 -8.61 16.65 -26.13
CA VAL A 267 -9.48 15.72 -26.88
C VAL A 267 -10.62 15.21 -26.01
N ALA A 268 -10.30 14.78 -24.80
CA ALA A 268 -11.31 14.34 -23.85
C ALA A 268 -12.23 15.50 -23.40
N GLY A 269 -11.72 16.74 -23.31
CA GLY A 269 -12.52 17.93 -23.00
C GLY A 269 -13.51 18.26 -24.11
N ALA A 270 -13.06 18.26 -25.37
CA ALA A 270 -13.92 18.49 -26.54
C ALA A 270 -14.98 17.38 -26.69
N SER A 271 -14.60 16.12 -26.47
CA SER A 271 -15.54 14.99 -26.49
C SER A 271 -16.60 15.12 -25.40
N LEU A 272 -16.21 15.46 -24.14
CA LEU A 272 -17.17 15.72 -23.05
C LEU A 272 -18.14 16.85 -23.38
N LEU A 273 -17.63 17.94 -23.94
CA LEU A 273 -18.46 19.09 -24.34
C LEU A 273 -19.51 18.65 -25.36
N ASN A 274 -19.11 17.91 -26.41
CA ASN A 274 -20.03 17.41 -27.43
C ASN A 274 -21.11 16.48 -26.82
N GLU A 275 -20.73 15.55 -25.95
CA GLU A 275 -21.67 14.62 -25.29
C GLU A 275 -22.69 15.37 -24.42
N LEU A 276 -22.27 16.41 -23.69
CA LEU A 276 -23.17 17.23 -22.88
C LEU A 276 -24.13 18.04 -23.73
N GLN A 277 -23.64 18.61 -24.83
CA GLN A 277 -24.49 19.37 -25.78
C GLN A 277 -25.50 18.44 -26.48
N ALA A 278 -25.07 17.24 -26.87
CA ALA A 278 -25.95 16.20 -27.40
C ALA A 278 -27.00 15.72 -26.39
N ALA A 279 -26.68 15.76 -25.10
CA ALA A 279 -27.63 15.50 -24.01
C ALA A 279 -28.56 16.70 -23.72
N GLY A 280 -28.38 17.81 -24.43
CA GLY A 280 -29.27 19.01 -24.39
C GLY A 280 -28.84 20.06 -23.37
N LEU A 281 -27.61 20.02 -22.82
CA LEU A 281 -27.10 21.14 -22.02
C LEU A 281 -26.73 22.32 -22.93
N GLY A 282 -27.07 23.54 -22.47
CA GLY A 282 -26.63 24.77 -23.12
C GLY A 282 -25.11 24.91 -23.10
N GLY A 283 -24.55 25.60 -24.11
CA GLY A 283 -23.09 25.68 -24.31
C GLY A 283 -22.31 26.13 -23.05
N THR A 284 -22.82 27.16 -22.36
CA THR A 284 -22.20 27.67 -21.11
C THR A 284 -22.21 26.64 -20.00
N ALA A 285 -23.35 25.96 -19.75
CA ALA A 285 -23.47 24.93 -18.72
C ALA A 285 -22.59 23.73 -19.01
N ALA A 286 -22.52 23.29 -20.27
CA ALA A 286 -21.66 22.23 -20.73
C ALA A 286 -20.18 22.60 -20.54
N ALA A 287 -19.76 23.81 -20.96
CA ALA A 287 -18.36 24.26 -20.80
C ALA A 287 -17.94 24.36 -19.33
N LEU A 288 -18.78 24.90 -18.46
CA LEU A 288 -18.52 24.99 -17.01
C LEU A 288 -18.47 23.61 -16.35
N SER A 289 -19.30 22.67 -16.80
CA SER A 289 -19.24 21.28 -16.31
C SER A 289 -17.93 20.60 -16.69
N VAL A 290 -17.46 20.79 -17.94
CA VAL A 290 -16.17 20.25 -18.42
C VAL A 290 -15.01 20.89 -17.66
N PHE A 291 -15.02 22.21 -17.50
CA PHE A 291 -13.99 22.91 -16.72
C PHE A 291 -13.97 22.43 -15.27
N GLY A 292 -15.14 22.39 -14.62
CA GLY A 292 -15.28 21.96 -13.23
C GLY A 292 -14.74 20.55 -13.00
N ILE A 293 -15.13 19.58 -13.83
CA ILE A 293 -14.62 18.20 -13.66
C ILE A 293 -13.13 18.10 -13.95
N ARG A 294 -12.58 18.87 -14.91
CA ARG A 294 -11.14 18.89 -15.16
C ARG A 294 -10.36 19.48 -13.98
N LEU A 295 -10.87 20.54 -13.37
CA LEU A 295 -10.28 21.11 -12.17
C LEU A 295 -10.34 20.11 -11.01
N ALA A 296 -11.49 19.46 -10.79
CA ALA A 296 -11.68 18.48 -9.74
C ALA A 296 -10.85 17.20 -9.94
N THR A 297 -10.51 16.82 -11.18
CA THR A 297 -9.76 15.60 -11.48
C THR A 297 -8.29 15.91 -11.74
N VAL A 298 -7.97 16.48 -12.88
CA VAL A 298 -6.56 16.73 -13.31
C VAL A 298 -5.90 17.77 -12.41
N GLY A 299 -6.62 18.87 -12.08
CA GLY A 299 -6.11 19.92 -11.18
C GLY A 299 -5.76 19.38 -9.81
N VAL A 300 -6.68 18.63 -9.19
CA VAL A 300 -6.47 18.02 -7.87
C VAL A 300 -5.32 17.00 -7.93
N ALA A 301 -5.28 16.12 -8.94
CA ALA A 301 -4.22 15.13 -9.09
C ALA A 301 -2.83 15.78 -9.21
N THR A 302 -2.71 16.83 -10.03
CA THR A 302 -1.44 17.54 -10.23
C THR A 302 -1.02 18.32 -8.97
N ALA A 303 -1.98 18.96 -8.28
CA ALA A 303 -1.71 19.67 -7.02
C ALA A 303 -1.21 18.71 -5.93
N LEU A 304 -1.89 17.57 -5.74
CA LEU A 304 -1.43 16.52 -4.84
C LEU A 304 -0.04 16.00 -5.24
N GLY A 305 0.18 15.81 -6.55
CA GLY A 305 1.48 15.42 -7.08
C GLY A 305 2.59 16.39 -6.68
N GLY A 306 2.34 17.69 -6.80
CA GLY A 306 3.27 18.75 -6.38
C GLY A 306 3.57 18.69 -4.87
N VAL A 307 2.55 18.51 -4.02
CA VAL A 307 2.73 18.37 -2.58
C VAL A 307 3.62 17.15 -2.25
N PHE A 308 3.35 15.99 -2.84
CA PHE A 308 4.15 14.78 -2.59
C PHE A 308 5.57 14.87 -3.18
N LEU A 309 5.77 15.61 -4.27
CA LEU A 309 7.10 15.91 -4.77
C LEU A 309 7.89 16.79 -3.79
N LEU A 310 7.25 17.79 -3.17
CA LEU A 310 7.85 18.58 -2.10
C LEU A 310 8.18 17.73 -0.86
N VAL A 311 7.30 16.79 -0.49
CA VAL A 311 7.58 15.82 0.58
C VAL A 311 8.80 14.98 0.23
N HIS A 312 8.90 14.47 -1.01
CA HIS A 312 10.08 13.72 -1.46
C HIS A 312 11.38 14.53 -1.30
N LEU A 313 11.36 15.82 -1.64
CA LEU A 313 12.54 16.69 -1.55
C LEU A 313 12.96 17.03 -0.11
N ARG A 314 12.02 16.97 0.83
CA ARG A 314 12.24 17.38 2.23
C ARG A 314 12.45 16.21 3.19
N THR A 315 12.05 15.00 2.82
CA THR A 315 12.13 13.82 3.68
C THR A 315 13.11 12.79 3.14
N PRO A 316 13.96 12.18 3.99
CA PRO A 316 14.81 11.06 3.58
C PRO A 316 13.95 9.86 3.16
N ALA A 317 14.56 8.91 2.46
CA ALA A 317 13.99 7.58 2.26
C ALA A 317 13.95 6.83 3.59
N SER A 318 12.99 5.93 3.76
CA SER A 318 12.96 5.05 4.93
C SER A 318 14.20 4.16 4.96
N ALA A 319 14.88 4.10 6.10
CA ALA A 319 16.08 3.29 6.28
C ALA A 319 15.70 2.02 7.06
N THR A 320 15.64 0.88 6.40
CA THR A 320 15.19 -0.39 6.99
C THR A 320 16.14 -0.94 8.06
N ALA A 321 17.43 -0.61 8.04
CA ALA A 321 18.43 -1.16 8.97
C ALA A 321 18.45 -0.44 10.34
N GLU A 322 18.07 0.85 10.40
CA GLU A 322 18.09 1.68 11.62
C GLU A 322 16.68 2.05 12.09
N HIS A 323 15.66 1.47 11.48
CA HIS A 323 14.27 1.85 11.68
C HIS A 323 13.83 1.79 13.15
N PHE A 324 14.14 0.69 13.86
CA PHE A 324 13.73 0.52 15.26
C PHE A 324 14.51 1.40 16.24
N ASP A 325 15.72 1.85 15.90
CA ASP A 325 16.44 2.85 16.69
C ASP A 325 15.80 4.23 16.54
N GLU A 326 15.42 4.60 15.30
CA GLU A 326 14.78 5.89 15.02
C GLU A 326 13.41 6.05 15.69
N ILE A 327 12.63 4.97 15.81
CA ILE A 327 11.28 4.99 16.39
C ILE A 327 11.23 4.55 17.86
N ALA A 328 12.36 4.26 18.50
CA ALA A 328 12.38 3.66 19.84
C ALA A 328 11.53 4.44 20.87
N ASP A 329 11.65 5.77 20.92
CA ASP A 329 10.88 6.62 21.83
C ASP A 329 9.39 6.72 21.45
N ALA A 330 9.06 6.57 20.17
CA ALA A 330 7.69 6.68 19.67
C ALA A 330 6.94 5.33 19.65
N TYR A 331 7.65 4.22 19.83
CA TYR A 331 7.11 2.86 19.65
C TYR A 331 5.91 2.60 20.56
N ASP A 332 6.02 2.91 21.86
CA ASP A 332 4.98 2.64 22.86
C ASP A 332 3.72 3.50 22.66
N VAL A 333 3.87 4.72 22.13
CA VAL A 333 2.74 5.64 21.93
C VAL A 333 1.82 5.17 20.79
N GLN A 334 2.31 4.30 19.90
CA GLN A 334 1.56 3.85 18.74
C GLN A 334 0.59 2.71 19.02
N ILE A 335 0.78 1.99 20.13
CA ILE A 335 -0.12 0.93 20.57
C ILE A 335 -0.84 1.38 21.85
N PRO A 336 -2.19 1.43 21.86
CA PRO A 336 -2.93 1.79 23.09
C PRO A 336 -2.51 0.90 24.27
N GLU A 337 -2.20 1.51 25.42
CA GLU A 337 -1.70 0.82 26.62
C GLU A 337 -2.59 -0.35 27.04
N SER A 338 -3.90 -0.12 27.05
CA SER A 338 -4.88 -1.15 27.42
C SER A 338 -4.83 -2.38 26.50
N ARG A 339 -4.49 -2.18 25.21
CA ARG A 339 -4.37 -3.28 24.26
C ARG A 339 -3.04 -4.00 24.42
N ARG A 340 -1.96 -3.25 24.60
CA ARG A 340 -0.64 -3.81 24.93
C ARG A 340 -0.75 -4.74 26.15
N ASP A 341 -1.38 -4.27 27.24
CA ASP A 341 -1.52 -5.03 28.49
C ASP A 341 -2.39 -6.28 28.32
N ALA A 342 -3.46 -6.19 27.55
CA ALA A 342 -4.31 -7.35 27.22
C ALA A 342 -3.55 -8.43 26.44
N LEU A 343 -2.79 -8.03 25.41
CA LEU A 343 -1.96 -8.95 24.62
C LEU A 343 -0.80 -9.52 25.46
N LEU A 344 -0.15 -8.68 26.28
CA LEU A 344 0.89 -9.08 27.20
C LEU A 344 0.38 -10.18 28.15
N GLY A 345 -0.77 -9.96 28.78
CA GLY A 345 -1.40 -10.94 29.67
C GLY A 345 -1.80 -12.23 28.96
N THR A 346 -2.32 -12.15 27.75
CA THR A 346 -2.74 -13.33 26.97
C THR A 346 -1.54 -14.15 26.52
N LYS A 347 -0.54 -13.54 25.88
CA LYS A 347 0.64 -14.25 25.37
C LYS A 347 1.46 -14.89 26.47
N THR A 348 1.69 -14.17 27.59
CA THR A 348 2.46 -14.73 28.72
C THR A 348 1.74 -15.89 29.42
N ARG A 349 0.41 -15.83 29.54
CA ARG A 349 -0.41 -16.94 30.05
C ARG A 349 -0.29 -18.17 29.17
N LEU A 350 -0.46 -18.00 27.86
CA LEU A 350 -0.33 -19.11 26.90
C LEU A 350 1.05 -19.78 26.98
N MET A 351 2.12 -18.99 27.04
CA MET A 351 3.48 -19.51 27.20
C MET A 351 3.65 -20.27 28.51
N ARG A 352 3.24 -19.67 29.64
CA ARG A 352 3.31 -20.31 30.96
C ARG A 352 2.59 -21.65 30.98
N ASP A 353 1.36 -21.71 30.48
CA ASP A 353 0.55 -22.93 30.48
C ASP A 353 1.21 -24.07 29.69
N VAL A 354 1.96 -23.75 28.61
CA VAL A 354 2.73 -24.75 27.85
C VAL A 354 4.03 -25.12 28.56
N ILE A 355 4.76 -24.16 29.12
CA ILE A 355 5.99 -24.41 29.88
C ILE A 355 5.70 -25.35 31.05
N GLU A 356 4.68 -25.07 31.85
CA GLU A 356 4.29 -25.88 33.01
C GLU A 356 3.88 -27.31 32.64
N ARG A 357 3.28 -27.50 31.46
CA ARG A 357 2.88 -28.84 30.96
C ARG A 357 4.03 -29.66 30.39
N HIS A 358 5.03 -29.02 29.78
CA HIS A 358 6.01 -29.70 28.96
C HIS A 358 7.45 -29.66 29.47
N LEU A 359 7.77 -28.74 30.40
CA LEU A 359 9.10 -28.58 30.97
C LEU A 359 9.04 -28.78 32.50
N SER A 360 9.54 -29.95 32.95
CA SER A 360 9.62 -30.25 34.40
C SER A 360 10.72 -29.40 35.04
N GLY A 361 10.34 -28.25 35.64
CA GLY A 361 11.25 -27.37 36.37
C GLY A 361 12.12 -26.42 35.55
N GLY A 362 11.99 -26.41 34.22
CA GLY A 362 12.71 -25.46 33.35
C GLY A 362 12.21 -24.03 33.52
N ARG A 363 13.07 -23.12 34.00
CA ARG A 363 12.69 -21.73 34.27
C ARG A 363 13.54 -20.69 33.56
N ARG A 364 14.61 -21.09 32.90
CA ARG A 364 15.53 -20.17 32.22
C ARG A 364 15.10 -19.93 30.77
N GLY A 365 14.73 -18.68 30.47
CA GLY A 365 14.21 -18.28 29.17
C GLY A 365 14.99 -17.16 28.49
N LEU A 366 14.77 -17.01 27.17
CA LEU A 366 15.28 -15.91 26.37
C LEU A 366 14.11 -15.27 25.60
N ASP A 367 13.99 -13.95 25.71
CA ASP A 367 13.18 -13.10 24.84
C ASP A 367 14.04 -12.63 23.67
N ALA A 368 13.84 -13.20 22.49
CA ALA A 368 14.62 -12.89 21.30
C ALA A 368 13.89 -11.86 20.43
N GLY A 369 14.34 -10.60 20.46
CA GLY A 369 13.67 -9.42 19.98
C GLY A 369 12.78 -8.81 21.07
N CYS A 370 13.39 -8.53 22.24
CA CYS A 370 12.66 -8.14 23.44
C CYS A 370 12.07 -6.73 23.40
N GLY A 371 12.43 -5.89 22.40
CA GLY A 371 12.03 -4.51 22.34
C GLY A 371 12.28 -3.77 23.65
N GLN A 372 11.27 -3.10 24.17
CA GLN A 372 11.33 -2.37 25.44
C GLN A 372 11.22 -3.25 26.70
N GLY A 373 11.27 -4.58 26.57
CA GLY A 373 11.38 -5.53 27.67
C GLY A 373 10.09 -5.83 28.44
N TRP A 374 8.92 -5.46 27.92
CA TRP A 374 7.63 -5.70 28.58
C TRP A 374 7.36 -7.18 28.87
N TYR A 375 7.68 -8.06 27.92
CA TYR A 375 7.51 -9.51 28.07
C TYR A 375 8.57 -10.11 29.00
N VAL A 376 9.83 -9.64 28.95
CA VAL A 376 10.87 -10.02 29.91
C VAL A 376 10.42 -9.72 31.34
N ARG A 377 9.97 -8.49 31.60
CA ARG A 377 9.47 -8.08 32.91
C ARG A 377 8.30 -8.97 33.36
N ARG A 378 7.30 -9.16 32.49
CA ARG A 378 6.10 -9.94 32.84
C ARG A 378 6.40 -11.42 33.10
N MET A 379 7.27 -12.05 32.33
CA MET A 379 7.67 -13.44 32.59
C MET A 379 8.46 -13.58 33.90
N ARG A 380 9.28 -12.59 34.25
CA ARG A 380 9.95 -12.56 35.57
C ARG A 380 8.97 -12.40 36.71
N GLU A 381 7.96 -11.57 36.61
CA GLU A 381 6.87 -11.46 37.58
C GLU A 381 6.14 -12.80 37.77
N LEU A 382 6.09 -13.65 36.76
CA LEU A 382 5.54 -15.01 36.81
C LEU A 382 6.52 -16.06 37.36
N GLY A 383 7.72 -15.65 37.79
CA GLY A 383 8.73 -16.50 38.44
C GLY A 383 9.69 -17.21 37.48
N PHE A 384 9.77 -16.79 36.23
CA PHE A 384 10.77 -17.30 35.26
C PHE A 384 12.05 -16.44 35.30
N ASP A 385 13.21 -17.06 35.02
CA ASP A 385 14.49 -16.35 34.87
C ASP A 385 14.72 -16.07 33.37
N VAL A 386 14.35 -14.85 32.92
CA VAL A 386 14.34 -14.50 31.49
C VAL A 386 15.37 -13.43 31.20
N ASP A 387 16.23 -13.69 30.21
CA ASP A 387 17.11 -12.71 29.58
C ASP A 387 16.44 -12.12 28.32
N GLY A 388 16.91 -10.95 27.84
CA GLY A 388 16.39 -10.32 26.63
C GLY A 388 17.52 -9.91 25.68
N ILE A 389 17.29 -10.08 24.38
CA ILE A 389 18.13 -9.50 23.32
C ILE A 389 17.28 -8.73 22.33
N ASP A 390 17.81 -7.61 21.82
CA ASP A 390 17.22 -6.87 20.71
C ASP A 390 18.33 -6.29 19.83
N ALA A 391 18.08 -6.19 18.54
CA ALA A 391 19.04 -5.64 17.59
C ALA A 391 19.20 -4.12 17.73
N SER A 392 18.15 -3.43 18.23
CA SER A 392 18.12 -1.97 18.44
C SER A 392 18.73 -1.60 19.79
N ALA A 393 19.79 -0.81 19.77
CA ALA A 393 20.40 -0.28 20.98
C ALA A 393 19.46 0.67 21.74
N GLY A 394 18.64 1.44 21.01
CA GLY A 394 17.62 2.33 21.56
C GLY A 394 16.56 1.56 22.35
N GLN A 395 16.04 0.47 21.80
CA GLN A 395 15.07 -0.41 22.46
C GLN A 395 15.66 -1.05 23.73
N VAL A 396 16.90 -1.56 23.65
CA VAL A 396 17.60 -2.15 24.81
C VAL A 396 17.80 -1.13 25.93
N ALA A 397 18.15 0.13 25.59
CA ALA A 397 18.31 1.18 26.60
C ALA A 397 16.99 1.48 27.33
N LEU A 398 15.86 1.46 26.63
CA LEU A 398 14.53 1.61 27.23
C LEU A 398 14.14 0.36 28.05
N ALA A 399 14.42 -0.85 27.55
CA ALA A 399 14.19 -2.10 28.27
C ALA A 399 14.93 -2.14 29.61
N ALA A 400 16.18 -1.69 29.66
CA ALA A 400 16.96 -1.62 30.89
C ALA A 400 16.32 -0.69 31.93
N ARG A 401 15.68 0.40 31.50
CA ARG A 401 14.92 1.29 32.39
C ARG A 401 13.65 0.64 32.93
N HIS A 402 12.91 -0.07 32.09
CA HIS A 402 11.65 -0.71 32.43
C HIS A 402 11.80 -1.93 33.35
N ILE A 403 12.91 -2.68 33.21
CA ILE A 403 13.16 -3.91 33.95
C ILE A 403 13.92 -3.63 35.25
N GLY A 404 14.64 -2.49 35.34
CA GLY A 404 15.46 -2.11 36.49
C GLY A 404 16.85 -2.78 36.50
N THR A 405 17.60 -2.57 37.60
CA THR A 405 19.05 -2.92 37.73
C THR A 405 19.39 -4.41 37.60
N ASN A 406 18.40 -5.29 37.79
CA ASN A 406 18.59 -6.74 37.67
C ASN A 406 18.27 -7.29 36.27
N GLY A 407 18.05 -6.42 35.28
CA GLY A 407 17.69 -6.81 33.93
C GLY A 407 18.89 -7.24 33.09
N ARG A 408 18.91 -8.50 32.68
CA ARG A 408 19.87 -9.01 31.68
C ARG A 408 19.31 -8.81 30.28
N VAL A 409 19.27 -7.54 29.83
CA VAL A 409 18.93 -7.20 28.45
C VAL A 409 20.16 -6.62 27.76
N ARG A 410 20.38 -7.01 26.51
CA ARG A 410 21.57 -6.60 25.76
C ARG A 410 21.31 -6.51 24.27
N VAL A 411 22.13 -5.76 23.59
CA VAL A 411 22.11 -5.71 22.12
C VAL A 411 22.53 -7.07 21.56
N GLY A 412 21.71 -7.63 20.68
CA GLY A 412 21.96 -8.91 20.04
C GLY A 412 20.94 -9.21 18.95
N SER A 413 21.36 -9.94 17.92
CA SER A 413 20.53 -10.30 16.78
C SER A 413 20.00 -11.72 16.89
N VAL A 414 18.75 -11.94 16.47
CA VAL A 414 18.19 -13.29 16.30
C VAL A 414 18.91 -14.11 15.21
N LEU A 415 19.69 -13.44 14.34
CA LEU A 415 20.51 -14.09 13.31
C LEU A 415 21.87 -14.58 13.85
N ASN A 416 22.28 -14.13 15.03
CA ASN A 416 23.51 -14.51 15.71
C ASN A 416 23.32 -14.23 17.21
N VAL A 417 22.68 -15.17 17.90
CA VAL A 417 22.39 -15.03 19.34
C VAL A 417 23.68 -15.14 20.14
N PRO A 418 24.05 -14.12 20.95
CA PRO A 418 25.36 -14.07 21.64
C PRO A 418 25.44 -15.00 22.85
N GLU A 419 24.85 -16.20 22.77
CA GLU A 419 24.83 -17.20 23.84
C GLU A 419 25.36 -18.54 23.38
N PRO A 420 25.99 -19.32 24.28
CA PRO A 420 26.40 -20.67 23.99
C PRO A 420 25.21 -21.57 23.59
N PRO A 421 25.45 -22.66 22.88
CA PRO A 421 24.44 -23.69 22.66
C PRO A 421 23.87 -24.23 23.98
N ALA A 422 22.61 -24.65 23.99
CA ALA A 422 21.94 -25.28 25.12
C ALA A 422 21.95 -24.46 26.43
N SER A 423 21.77 -23.12 26.31
CA SER A 423 21.77 -22.20 27.45
C SER A 423 20.39 -22.02 28.08
N TYR A 424 19.29 -22.27 27.35
CA TYR A 424 17.93 -21.95 27.77
C TYR A 424 17.00 -23.17 27.73
N ASP A 425 16.05 -23.22 28.65
CA ASP A 425 14.98 -24.21 28.69
C ASP A 425 13.87 -23.86 27.67
N PHE A 426 13.62 -22.55 27.51
CA PHE A 426 12.69 -22.04 26.50
C PHE A 426 13.20 -20.72 25.90
N VAL A 427 12.82 -20.48 24.65
CA VAL A 427 13.06 -19.25 23.92
C VAL A 427 11.73 -18.79 23.34
N TYR A 428 11.47 -17.49 23.33
CA TYR A 428 10.31 -16.95 22.64
C TYR A 428 10.67 -15.73 21.81
N THR A 429 9.90 -15.55 20.73
CA THR A 429 9.98 -14.39 19.86
C THR A 429 8.55 -13.89 19.58
N ILE A 430 8.34 -12.57 19.64
CA ILE A 430 7.02 -11.96 19.56
C ILE A 430 7.04 -10.84 18.52
N ASN A 431 6.44 -11.09 17.36
CA ASN A 431 6.36 -10.14 16.26
C ASN A 431 7.75 -9.66 15.77
N VAL A 432 8.71 -10.57 15.61
CA VAL A 432 10.10 -10.26 15.22
C VAL A 432 10.46 -10.84 13.87
N LEU A 433 10.11 -12.10 13.62
CA LEU A 433 10.65 -12.84 12.49
C LEU A 433 10.15 -12.34 11.14
N HIS A 434 8.98 -11.69 11.11
CA HIS A 434 8.45 -11.09 9.89
C HIS A 434 9.20 -9.84 9.42
N HIS A 435 10.02 -9.21 10.28
CA HIS A 435 10.89 -8.09 9.90
C HIS A 435 12.18 -8.52 9.18
N LEU A 436 12.52 -9.82 9.20
CA LEU A 436 13.70 -10.32 8.51
C LEU A 436 13.57 -10.21 6.99
N ALA A 437 14.65 -9.79 6.33
CA ALA A 437 14.64 -9.38 4.93
C ALA A 437 14.39 -10.53 3.93
N SER A 438 14.69 -11.78 4.31
CA SER A 438 14.58 -12.94 3.44
C SER A 438 14.11 -14.20 4.18
N VAL A 439 13.62 -15.19 3.42
CA VAL A 439 13.31 -16.53 3.95
C VAL A 439 14.55 -17.22 4.51
N ASP A 440 15.73 -16.98 3.91
CA ASP A 440 16.98 -17.56 4.37
C ASP A 440 17.42 -16.96 5.70
N GLU A 441 17.19 -15.67 5.92
CA GLU A 441 17.38 -15.05 7.25
C GLU A 441 16.39 -15.62 8.27
N GLN A 442 15.12 -15.82 7.89
CA GLN A 442 14.16 -16.47 8.78
C GLN A 442 14.62 -17.89 9.15
N ARG A 443 15.11 -18.69 8.21
CA ARG A 443 15.71 -20.02 8.49
C ARG A 443 16.90 -19.94 9.42
N ARG A 444 17.81 -18.99 9.20
CA ARG A 444 18.97 -18.78 10.09
C ARG A 444 18.54 -18.41 11.49
N ALA A 445 17.52 -17.53 11.63
CA ALA A 445 16.97 -17.18 12.94
C ALA A 445 16.41 -18.42 13.67
N PHE A 446 15.61 -19.26 12.99
CA PHE A 446 15.13 -20.51 13.59
C PHE A 446 16.28 -21.42 14.02
N ALA A 447 17.33 -21.58 13.20
CA ALA A 447 18.50 -22.39 13.54
C ALA A 447 19.23 -21.84 14.78
N GLU A 448 19.42 -20.51 14.89
CA GLU A 448 20.06 -19.87 16.03
C GLU A 448 19.23 -19.97 17.32
N LEU A 449 17.91 -19.73 17.23
CA LEU A 449 17.00 -19.86 18.37
C LEU A 449 16.94 -21.30 18.89
N LEU A 450 16.95 -22.28 18.00
CA LEU A 450 17.04 -23.70 18.37
C LEU A 450 18.42 -24.08 18.88
N ARG A 451 19.52 -23.48 18.38
CA ARG A 451 20.87 -23.73 18.84
C ARG A 451 21.01 -23.43 20.34
N VAL A 452 20.50 -22.31 20.79
CA VAL A 452 20.62 -21.86 22.20
C VAL A 452 19.68 -22.58 23.16
N LEU A 453 18.69 -23.31 22.66
CA LEU A 453 17.83 -24.18 23.46
C LEU A 453 18.58 -25.45 23.89
N ARG A 454 18.27 -25.96 25.08
CA ARG A 454 18.64 -27.31 25.53
C ARG A 454 17.87 -28.36 24.73
N PRO A 455 18.40 -29.60 24.61
CA PRO A 455 17.62 -30.72 24.09
C PRO A 455 16.29 -30.84 24.87
N GLY A 456 15.18 -31.03 24.17
CA GLY A 456 13.83 -31.01 24.75
C GLY A 456 13.24 -29.63 25.05
N GLY A 457 14.02 -28.57 24.92
CA GLY A 457 13.58 -27.17 25.14
C GLY A 457 12.55 -26.70 24.12
N LEU A 458 11.82 -25.63 24.45
CA LEU A 458 10.70 -25.12 23.67
C LEU A 458 11.01 -23.76 23.01
N LEU A 459 10.68 -23.64 21.74
CA LEU A 459 10.67 -22.37 21.00
C LEU A 459 9.23 -21.92 20.77
N PHE A 460 8.87 -20.76 21.34
CA PHE A 460 7.57 -20.11 21.11
C PHE A 460 7.73 -19.04 20.04
N VAL A 461 6.92 -19.12 19.00
CA VAL A 461 6.87 -18.12 17.93
C VAL A 461 5.47 -17.50 17.91
N HIS A 462 5.39 -16.26 18.36
CA HIS A 462 4.18 -15.45 18.27
C HIS A 462 4.27 -14.52 17.08
N GLU A 463 3.32 -14.63 16.16
CA GLU A 463 3.29 -13.82 14.95
C GLU A 463 1.87 -13.38 14.59
N ILE A 464 1.81 -12.41 13.70
CA ILE A 464 0.58 -11.89 13.11
C ILE A 464 0.06 -12.89 12.08
N ASN A 465 -1.23 -13.21 12.17
CA ASN A 465 -1.87 -14.19 11.30
C ASN A 465 -2.49 -13.52 10.06
N THR A 466 -1.76 -13.49 8.97
CA THR A 466 -2.24 -12.93 7.70
C THR A 466 -3.07 -13.91 6.85
N ARG A 467 -3.53 -15.04 7.40
CA ARG A 467 -4.50 -15.93 6.74
C ARG A 467 -5.85 -15.25 6.55
N ASN A 468 -6.25 -14.40 7.51
CA ASN A 468 -7.41 -13.53 7.37
C ASN A 468 -7.12 -12.47 6.31
N VAL A 469 -7.92 -12.45 5.22
CA VAL A 469 -7.71 -11.57 4.07
C VAL A 469 -7.89 -10.09 4.45
N LEU A 470 -8.88 -9.76 5.29
CA LEU A 470 -9.12 -8.40 5.76
C LEU A 470 -7.97 -7.91 6.64
N PHE A 471 -7.52 -8.79 7.56
CA PHE A 471 -6.41 -8.44 8.43
C PHE A 471 -5.09 -8.35 7.66
N ARG A 472 -4.86 -9.22 6.67
CA ARG A 472 -3.73 -9.10 5.74
C ARG A 472 -3.75 -7.80 4.94
N PHE A 473 -4.94 -7.35 4.51
CA PHE A 473 -5.09 -6.06 3.85
C PHE A 473 -4.77 -4.92 4.82
N TYR A 474 -5.32 -4.96 6.03
CA TYR A 474 -5.06 -3.97 7.07
C TYR A 474 -3.57 -3.87 7.39
N MET A 475 -2.92 -4.96 7.77
CA MET A 475 -1.49 -4.99 8.11
C MET A 475 -0.58 -4.67 6.92
N GLY A 476 -1.00 -5.03 5.72
CA GLY A 476 -0.18 -4.83 4.53
C GLY A 476 -0.30 -3.45 3.88
N TYR A 477 -1.38 -2.69 4.11
CA TYR A 477 -1.64 -1.45 3.36
C TYR A 477 -2.11 -0.29 4.24
N VAL A 478 -2.85 -0.57 5.30
CA VAL A 478 -3.46 0.47 6.15
C VAL A 478 -2.56 0.76 7.35
N PHE A 479 -2.21 -0.26 8.12
CA PHE A 479 -1.40 -0.11 9.32
C PHE A 479 -0.07 0.61 9.09
N PRO A 480 0.75 0.26 8.07
CA PRO A 480 1.99 0.97 7.79
C PRO A 480 1.81 2.43 7.31
N SER A 481 0.58 2.82 6.96
CA SER A 481 0.25 4.21 6.62
C SER A 481 -0.11 5.05 7.85
N LEU A 482 -0.58 4.40 8.91
CA LEU A 482 -1.04 5.03 10.15
C LEU A 482 0.01 4.98 11.26
N ASN A 483 0.89 3.98 11.24
CA ASN A 483 1.90 3.70 12.25
C ASN A 483 3.30 3.64 11.63
N CYS A 484 4.32 3.80 12.46
CA CYS A 484 5.71 3.68 12.03
C CYS A 484 6.35 2.33 12.40
N ILE A 485 5.62 1.40 13.04
CA ILE A 485 6.15 0.12 13.51
C ILE A 485 6.44 -0.80 12.31
N ASP A 486 5.43 -1.00 11.46
CA ASP A 486 5.57 -1.78 10.24
C ASP A 486 5.68 -0.84 9.03
N GLU A 487 6.53 -1.17 8.09
CA GLU A 487 6.75 -0.38 6.88
C GLU A 487 5.98 -0.92 5.65
N GLY A 488 5.34 -2.11 5.79
CA GLY A 488 4.64 -2.82 4.71
C GLY A 488 5.55 -3.65 3.82
N VAL A 489 6.80 -3.88 4.26
CA VAL A 489 7.79 -4.74 3.59
C VAL A 489 7.91 -6.12 4.25
N GLU A 490 7.24 -6.34 5.36
CA GLU A 490 7.31 -7.49 6.23
C GLU A 490 7.03 -8.81 5.48
N ARG A 491 7.70 -9.87 5.93
CA ARG A 491 7.56 -11.23 5.41
C ARG A 491 6.83 -12.10 6.41
N TRP A 492 5.51 -12.03 6.39
CA TRP A 492 4.65 -12.76 7.32
C TRP A 492 4.88 -14.26 7.25
N LEU A 493 5.05 -14.87 8.42
CA LEU A 493 5.08 -16.32 8.58
C LEU A 493 3.66 -16.83 8.87
N LEU A 494 3.36 -18.05 8.42
CA LEU A 494 2.09 -18.71 8.74
C LEU A 494 2.37 -20.06 9.40
N PRO A 495 1.53 -20.53 10.34
CA PRO A 495 1.72 -21.80 11.02
C PRO A 495 1.91 -22.99 10.06
N GLN A 496 1.18 -22.98 8.95
CA GLN A 496 1.24 -24.05 7.93
C GLN A 496 2.56 -24.06 7.15
N GLN A 497 3.37 -23.03 7.30
CA GLN A 497 4.65 -22.87 6.59
C GLN A 497 5.86 -23.15 7.49
N MET A 498 5.66 -23.57 8.75
CA MET A 498 6.76 -23.78 9.70
C MET A 498 7.81 -24.77 9.18
N ALA A 499 7.39 -25.81 8.47
CA ALA A 499 8.30 -26.76 7.82
C ALA A 499 9.21 -26.16 6.72
N MET A 500 8.94 -24.93 6.26
CA MET A 500 9.83 -24.21 5.34
C MET A 500 11.04 -23.59 6.06
N TYR A 501 10.94 -23.41 7.37
CA TYR A 501 11.93 -22.72 8.19
C TYR A 501 12.72 -23.64 9.09
N THR A 502 12.14 -24.75 9.56
CA THR A 502 12.76 -25.69 10.50
C THR A 502 12.11 -27.07 10.45
N ASP A 503 12.89 -28.11 10.77
CA ASP A 503 12.44 -29.49 10.95
C ASP A 503 12.02 -29.79 12.41
N ALA A 504 12.10 -28.81 13.31
CA ALA A 504 11.72 -29.00 14.71
C ALA A 504 10.22 -29.34 14.82
N PRO A 505 9.83 -30.39 15.56
CA PRO A 505 8.46 -30.83 15.66
C PRO A 505 7.57 -29.77 16.35
N LEU A 506 6.38 -29.56 15.78
CA LEU A 506 5.35 -28.71 16.36
C LEU A 506 4.70 -29.44 17.54
N VAL A 507 4.71 -28.82 18.73
CA VAL A 507 4.13 -29.38 19.99
C VAL A 507 2.77 -28.79 20.29
N ASP A 508 2.58 -27.49 20.05
CA ASP A 508 1.31 -26.79 20.31
C ASP A 508 1.10 -25.67 19.26
N LEU A 509 -0.16 -25.38 18.97
CA LEU A 509 -0.58 -24.28 18.10
C LEU A 509 -1.82 -23.62 18.69
N ARG A 510 -1.72 -22.34 19.00
CA ARG A 510 -2.81 -21.54 19.53
C ARG A 510 -3.13 -20.37 18.63
N TYR A 511 -4.40 -20.15 18.42
CA TYR A 511 -4.95 -18.99 17.72
C TYR A 511 -5.72 -18.13 18.70
N PHE A 512 -5.54 -16.81 18.64
CA PHE A 512 -6.16 -15.89 19.58
C PHE A 512 -6.34 -14.50 18.96
N THR A 513 -7.28 -13.74 19.53
CA THR A 513 -7.62 -12.37 19.16
C THR A 513 -8.30 -12.27 17.79
N PHE A 514 -9.56 -11.83 17.82
CA PHE A 514 -10.33 -11.50 16.60
C PHE A 514 -10.63 -10.01 16.51
N LEU A 515 -10.69 -9.33 17.66
CA LEU A 515 -11.09 -7.93 17.71
C LEU A 515 -9.95 -7.02 17.26
N PRO A 516 -10.22 -6.02 16.40
CA PRO A 516 -9.22 -5.05 15.96
C PRO A 516 -8.66 -4.21 17.11
N ASP A 517 -7.40 -3.80 16.99
CA ASP A 517 -6.67 -3.04 18.01
C ASP A 517 -7.21 -1.63 18.25
N PHE A 518 -7.93 -1.06 17.29
CA PHE A 518 -8.52 0.28 17.36
C PHE A 518 -9.90 0.32 18.03
N LEU A 519 -10.46 -0.82 18.47
CA LEU A 519 -11.77 -0.83 19.14
C LEU A 519 -11.71 -0.19 20.54
N PRO A 520 -12.68 0.69 20.88
CA PRO A 520 -12.80 1.23 22.21
C PRO A 520 -13.03 0.14 23.27
N GLN A 521 -12.44 0.29 24.47
CA GLN A 521 -12.51 -0.67 25.56
C GLN A 521 -13.94 -1.16 25.92
N PRO A 522 -14.98 -0.31 25.94
CA PRO A 522 -16.34 -0.80 26.21
C PRO A 522 -16.83 -1.81 25.19
N LEU A 523 -16.50 -1.61 23.89
CA LEU A 523 -16.85 -2.56 22.81
C LEU A 523 -16.03 -3.85 22.92
N VAL A 524 -14.75 -3.77 23.27
CA VAL A 524 -13.92 -4.96 23.49
C VAL A 524 -14.53 -5.83 24.61
N ARG A 525 -14.95 -5.23 25.74
CA ARG A 525 -15.60 -5.95 26.84
C ARG A 525 -16.94 -6.56 26.41
N LEU A 526 -17.75 -5.82 25.66
CA LEU A 526 -19.04 -6.30 25.15
C LEU A 526 -18.87 -7.49 24.21
N LEU A 527 -17.86 -7.44 23.32
CA LEU A 527 -17.61 -8.45 22.29
C LEU A 527 -16.72 -9.62 22.78
N ALA A 528 -16.13 -9.54 23.96
CA ALA A 528 -15.25 -10.59 24.51
C ALA A 528 -15.88 -11.99 24.59
N PRO A 529 -17.19 -12.18 24.86
CA PRO A 529 -17.80 -13.51 24.79
C PRO A 529 -17.84 -14.08 23.36
N LEU A 530 -18.11 -13.22 22.37
CA LEU A 530 -18.10 -13.60 20.95
C LEU A 530 -16.67 -13.94 20.50
N GLU A 531 -15.68 -13.18 20.92
CA GLU A 531 -14.27 -13.45 20.62
C GLU A 531 -13.85 -14.83 21.13
N ARG A 532 -14.17 -15.16 22.40
CA ARG A 532 -13.90 -16.49 22.96
C ARG A 532 -14.61 -17.63 22.22
N LEU A 533 -15.84 -17.40 21.77
CA LEU A 533 -16.58 -18.36 20.96
C LEU A 533 -15.86 -18.60 19.61
N LEU A 534 -15.40 -17.54 18.96
CA LEU A 534 -14.65 -17.63 17.68
C LEU A 534 -13.31 -18.33 17.87
N GLU A 535 -12.60 -18.05 18.96
CA GLU A 535 -11.31 -18.69 19.29
C GLU A 535 -11.44 -20.20 19.55
N SER A 536 -12.60 -20.66 20.04
CA SER A 536 -12.90 -22.08 20.26
C SER A 536 -13.61 -22.77 19.09
N SER A 537 -13.87 -22.05 18.00
CA SER A 537 -14.62 -22.53 16.83
C SER A 537 -13.69 -22.96 15.69
N PRO A 538 -14.22 -23.61 14.63
CA PRO A 538 -13.49 -23.86 13.38
C PRO A 538 -12.94 -22.60 12.69
N PHE A 539 -13.38 -21.40 13.10
CA PHE A 539 -12.87 -20.12 12.60
C PHE A 539 -11.59 -19.65 13.29
N ALA A 540 -11.16 -20.29 14.39
CA ALA A 540 -9.92 -19.94 15.10
C ALA A 540 -8.70 -19.70 14.18
N PRO A 541 -8.47 -20.47 13.08
CA PRO A 541 -7.37 -20.23 12.15
C PRO A 541 -7.41 -18.89 11.40
N TYR A 542 -8.48 -18.10 11.54
CA TYR A 542 -8.62 -16.75 10.96
C TYR A 542 -8.50 -15.63 11.99
N SER A 543 -8.06 -15.95 13.22
CA SER A 543 -7.72 -14.96 14.25
C SER A 543 -6.59 -14.01 13.81
N ALA A 544 -6.41 -12.91 14.53
CA ALA A 544 -5.37 -11.92 14.24
C ALA A 544 -3.95 -12.39 14.60
N HIS A 545 -3.84 -13.26 15.62
CA HIS A 545 -2.55 -13.73 16.13
C HIS A 545 -2.53 -15.25 16.28
N TYR A 546 -1.32 -15.80 16.25
CA TYR A 546 -1.08 -17.19 16.60
C TYR A 546 0.20 -17.34 17.43
N MET A 547 0.31 -18.47 18.12
CA MET A 547 1.51 -18.97 18.79
C MET A 547 1.77 -20.39 18.31
N THR A 548 2.91 -20.63 17.69
CA THR A 548 3.42 -21.99 17.46
C THR A 548 4.47 -22.32 18.51
N VAL A 549 4.48 -23.57 18.97
CA VAL A 549 5.47 -24.08 19.92
C VAL A 549 6.20 -25.24 19.26
N LEU A 550 7.49 -25.08 19.12
CA LEU A 550 8.38 -26.09 18.53
C LEU A 550 9.28 -26.67 19.62
N ARG A 551 9.65 -27.94 19.50
CA ARG A 551 10.56 -28.61 20.46
C ARG A 551 11.90 -28.88 19.81
N LYS A 552 12.99 -28.54 20.50
CA LYS A 552 14.32 -28.98 20.07
C LYS A 552 14.46 -30.48 20.32
N LEU A 553 14.89 -31.22 19.31
CA LEU A 553 15.21 -32.65 19.40
C LEU A 553 16.54 -32.87 20.10
#